data_189c4e51ed1c6eb5626a3e150ce404fe
#
_entry.id   189c4e51ed1c6eb5626a3e150ce404fe
#
_cell.length_a   1.000
_cell.length_b   1.000
_cell.length_c   1.000
_cell.angle_alpha   90.00
_cell.angle_beta   90.00
_cell.angle_gamma   90.00
#
_symmetry.space_group_name_H-M   'P 1'
#
loop_
_entity.id
_entity.type
_entity.pdbx_description
1 polymer ?
#
loop_
_entity_poly.entity_id
_entity_poly.type
_entity_poly.pdbx_seq_one_letter_code
_entity_poly.pdbx_strand_id
1 'polypeptide(L)'
;TLHNLAQLLRGKRFAAGSFAFERLEVKFNLSEKGVPLGILFREFGTANQLIEEFMLLANKRVAEFVGRKLKGKTFVYRIHDKPDPEKLSSFSYFIKRFGYELDTENVKGLPAAMNKLMDEVAGKKEQNIVETLALRSMAKAVYSTDNIGHYGLAFSHYTHFTSPIRRYPDMMVHRLLTKYLDKQPARDNDKYVKLCEHSSRMERLATDAERASIKYK
;
A
#
# COMPACT_ATOMS: atom_id res chain seq x y z
N THR A 1 26.52 2.18 2.73
CA THR A 1 25.87 2.62 3.98
C THR A 1 24.33 2.48 3.89
N LEU A 2 23.53 3.32 4.58
CA LEU A 2 22.06 3.18 4.66
C LEU A 2 21.38 3.19 3.28
N HIS A 3 21.82 4.02 2.34
CA HIS A 3 21.29 4.03 0.97
C HIS A 3 21.44 2.66 0.29
N ASN A 4 22.64 2.05 0.35
CA ASN A 4 22.88 0.74 -0.27
C ASN A 4 22.00 -0.35 0.36
N LEU A 5 21.78 -0.29 1.69
CA LEU A 5 20.89 -1.20 2.38
C LEU A 5 19.42 -1.01 1.92
N ALA A 6 18.97 0.23 1.77
CA ALA A 6 17.64 0.52 1.26
C ALA A 6 17.44 -0.01 -0.16
N GLN A 7 18.43 0.17 -1.05
CA GLN A 7 18.38 -0.38 -2.41
C GLN A 7 18.36 -1.92 -2.41
N LEU A 8 19.11 -2.56 -1.50
CA LEU A 8 19.07 -4.01 -1.34
C LEU A 8 17.70 -4.50 -0.88
N LEU A 9 17.08 -3.81 0.10
CA LEU A 9 15.73 -4.13 0.60
C LEU A 9 14.68 -3.97 -0.52
N ARG A 10 14.77 -2.87 -1.28
CA ARG A 10 13.91 -2.58 -2.43
C ARG A 10 14.03 -3.68 -3.50
N GLY A 11 15.24 -4.01 -3.91
CA GLY A 11 15.50 -5.07 -4.89
C GLY A 11 14.94 -6.43 -4.45
N LYS A 12 15.14 -6.83 -3.19
CA LYS A 12 14.56 -8.05 -2.64
C LYS A 12 13.02 -8.03 -2.64
N ARG A 13 12.41 -6.89 -2.36
CA ARG A 13 10.96 -6.74 -2.35
C ARG A 13 10.36 -6.89 -3.76
N PHE A 14 10.96 -6.26 -4.76
CA PHE A 14 10.50 -6.40 -6.14
C PHE A 14 10.74 -7.81 -6.70
N ALA A 15 11.88 -8.43 -6.38
CA ALA A 15 12.14 -9.82 -6.73
C ALA A 15 11.14 -10.80 -6.09
N ALA A 16 10.57 -10.44 -4.93
CA ALA A 16 9.50 -11.19 -4.27
C ALA A 16 8.09 -10.92 -4.85
N GLY A 17 7.95 -10.02 -5.83
CA GLY A 17 6.68 -9.72 -6.50
C GLY A 17 5.93 -8.49 -5.95
N SER A 18 6.61 -7.56 -5.30
CA SER A 18 5.99 -6.27 -4.95
C SER A 18 5.71 -5.45 -6.21
N PHE A 19 4.59 -4.73 -6.24
CA PHE A 19 4.27 -3.84 -7.35
C PHE A 19 5.04 -2.52 -7.27
N ALA A 20 5.48 -2.03 -8.45
CA ALA A 20 6.14 -0.76 -8.64
C ALA A 20 5.17 0.23 -9.29
N PHE A 21 4.32 0.88 -8.50
CA PHE A 21 3.53 2.00 -9.01
C PHE A 21 4.19 3.30 -8.56
N GLU A 22 4.79 4.01 -9.47
CA GLU A 22 5.30 5.35 -9.22
C GLU A 22 4.14 6.35 -9.33
N ARG A 23 3.89 7.10 -8.27
CA ARG A 23 2.87 8.16 -8.28
C ARG A 23 3.55 9.50 -8.33
N LEU A 24 3.18 10.30 -9.32
CA LEU A 24 3.42 11.73 -9.29
C LEU A 24 2.45 12.36 -8.27
N GLU A 25 2.98 12.93 -7.22
CA GLU A 25 2.18 13.68 -6.25
C GLU A 25 1.94 15.10 -6.79
N VAL A 26 0.67 15.39 -7.08
CA VAL A 26 0.25 16.71 -7.51
C VAL A 26 0.02 17.60 -6.29
N LYS A 27 0.68 18.75 -6.25
CA LYS A 27 0.44 19.81 -5.25
C LYS A 27 0.00 21.10 -5.94
N PHE A 28 -0.99 21.75 -5.35
CA PHE A 28 -1.39 23.07 -5.79
C PHE A 28 -0.60 24.14 -5.02
N ASN A 29 -0.01 25.07 -5.75
CA ASN A 29 0.47 26.32 -5.18
C ASN A 29 -0.75 27.24 -4.99
N LEU A 30 -1.02 27.63 -3.75
CA LEU A 30 -2.20 28.42 -3.41
C LEU A 30 -1.76 29.83 -2.99
N SER A 31 -2.56 30.84 -3.38
CA SER A 31 -2.45 32.19 -2.82
C SER A 31 -2.87 32.22 -1.35
N GLU A 32 -2.63 33.32 -0.65
CA GLU A 32 -3.11 33.56 0.73
C GLU A 32 -4.63 33.43 0.87
N LYS A 33 -5.37 33.67 -0.22
CA LYS A 33 -6.85 33.51 -0.30
C LYS A 33 -7.30 32.11 -0.73
N GLY A 34 -6.37 31.15 -0.86
CA GLY A 34 -6.67 29.77 -1.25
C GLY A 34 -6.94 29.57 -2.75
N VAL A 35 -6.69 30.57 -3.60
CA VAL A 35 -6.84 30.46 -5.05
C VAL A 35 -5.65 29.71 -5.64
N PRO A 36 -5.86 28.67 -6.50
CA PRO A 36 -4.78 27.97 -7.16
C PRO A 36 -3.99 28.90 -8.09
N LEU A 37 -2.67 28.98 -7.87
CA LEU A 37 -1.73 29.76 -8.69
C LEU A 37 -0.97 28.91 -9.71
N GLY A 38 -0.91 27.58 -9.48
CA GLY A 38 -0.23 26.65 -10.34
C GLY A 38 -0.17 25.25 -9.77
N ILE A 39 0.38 24.32 -10.56
CA ILE A 39 0.52 22.90 -10.20
C ILE A 39 2.01 22.59 -10.05
N LEU A 40 2.36 21.95 -8.95
CA LEU A 40 3.69 21.44 -8.67
C LEU A 40 3.66 19.91 -8.68
N PHE A 41 4.57 19.29 -9.43
CA PHE A 41 4.79 17.86 -9.39
C PHE A 41 5.94 17.55 -8.44
N ARG A 42 5.69 16.66 -7.49
CA ARG A 42 6.72 16.22 -6.55
C ARG A 42 7.26 14.86 -7.00
N GLU A 43 8.55 14.82 -7.30
CA GLU A 43 9.26 13.60 -7.58
C GLU A 43 9.69 12.88 -6.30
N PHE A 44 9.58 11.56 -6.31
CA PHE A 44 10.09 10.70 -5.24
C PHE A 44 11.57 10.40 -5.47
N GLY A 45 12.43 11.16 -4.79
CA GLY A 45 13.87 10.98 -4.86
C GLY A 45 14.41 9.83 -3.98
N THR A 46 15.71 9.61 -4.06
CA THR A 46 16.43 8.55 -3.33
C THR A 46 16.27 8.62 -1.81
N ALA A 47 16.19 9.82 -1.25
CA ALA A 47 15.95 10.02 0.18
C ALA A 47 14.56 9.53 0.61
N ASN A 48 13.55 9.75 -0.22
CA ASN A 48 12.19 9.25 0.03
C ASN A 48 12.16 7.72 -0.01
N GLN A 49 12.84 7.10 -1.00
CA GLN A 49 12.96 5.64 -1.11
C GLN A 49 13.67 5.03 0.10
N LEU A 50 14.74 5.68 0.59
CA LEU A 50 15.43 5.24 1.79
C LEU A 50 14.49 5.17 2.99
N ILE A 51 13.77 6.26 3.27
CA ILE A 51 12.83 6.30 4.40
C ILE A 51 11.71 5.29 4.21
N GLU A 52 11.15 5.18 3.00
CA GLU A 52 10.10 4.21 2.67
C GLU A 52 10.54 2.78 3.00
N GLU A 53 11.71 2.33 2.53
CA GLU A 53 12.15 0.95 2.74
C GLU A 53 12.41 0.64 4.22
N PHE A 54 12.93 1.58 5.01
CA PHE A 54 13.08 1.38 6.45
C PHE A 54 11.75 1.40 7.19
N MET A 55 10.79 2.22 6.78
CA MET A 55 9.42 2.19 7.32
C MET A 55 8.73 0.86 6.99
N LEU A 56 8.84 0.37 5.75
CA LEU A 56 8.31 -0.92 5.34
C LEU A 56 8.96 -2.06 6.14
N LEU A 57 10.28 -2.01 6.35
CA LEU A 57 11.00 -2.99 7.15
C LEU A 57 10.48 -3.03 8.59
N ALA A 58 10.35 -1.87 9.26
CA ALA A 58 9.85 -1.78 10.62
C ALA A 58 8.43 -2.32 10.73
N ASN A 59 7.52 -1.88 9.86
CA ASN A 59 6.13 -2.33 9.78
C ASN A 59 6.04 -3.86 9.63
N LYS A 60 6.81 -4.42 8.70
CA LYS A 60 6.89 -5.86 8.44
C LYS A 60 7.39 -6.62 9.66
N ARG A 61 8.50 -6.17 10.28
CA ARG A 61 9.12 -6.86 11.42
C ARG A 61 8.24 -6.89 12.65
N VAL A 62 7.52 -5.81 12.93
CA VAL A 62 6.54 -5.77 14.02
C VAL A 62 5.38 -6.75 13.77
N ALA A 63 4.84 -6.78 12.55
CA ALA A 63 3.78 -7.73 12.19
C ALA A 63 4.25 -9.19 12.26
N GLU A 64 5.46 -9.50 11.75
CA GLU A 64 6.07 -10.83 11.83
C GLU A 64 6.33 -11.26 13.28
N PHE A 65 6.78 -10.34 14.14
CA PHE A 65 7.05 -10.64 15.54
C PHE A 65 5.77 -11.11 16.25
N VAL A 66 4.67 -10.36 16.12
CA VAL A 66 3.41 -10.75 16.77
C VAL A 66 2.81 -11.99 16.09
N GLY A 67 2.69 -12.01 14.77
CA GLY A 67 2.03 -13.09 14.05
C GLY A 67 2.74 -14.45 14.13
N ARG A 68 4.09 -14.45 14.25
CA ARG A 68 4.88 -15.69 14.30
C ARG A 68 5.28 -16.11 15.70
N LYS A 69 5.72 -15.13 16.55
CA LYS A 69 6.24 -15.44 17.89
C LYS A 69 5.17 -15.39 18.99
N LEU A 70 4.13 -14.58 18.81
CA LEU A 70 3.07 -14.37 19.78
C LEU A 70 1.72 -14.89 19.26
N LYS A 71 1.71 -16.10 18.70
CA LYS A 71 0.53 -16.73 18.09
C LYS A 71 -0.68 -16.68 19.03
N GLY A 72 -1.86 -16.44 18.46
CA GLY A 72 -3.13 -16.34 19.21
C GLY A 72 -3.37 -15.01 19.92
N LYS A 73 -2.48 -14.04 19.76
CA LYS A 73 -2.71 -12.68 20.26
C LYS A 73 -3.47 -11.85 19.23
N THR A 74 -4.51 -11.14 19.67
CA THR A 74 -5.21 -10.14 18.85
C THR A 74 -4.22 -9.08 18.36
N PHE A 75 -4.19 -8.83 17.06
CA PHE A 75 -3.31 -7.81 16.48
C PHE A 75 -3.98 -7.11 15.31
N VAL A 76 -3.50 -5.92 14.94
CA VAL A 76 -4.01 -5.15 13.82
C VAL A 76 -3.04 -5.28 12.66
N TYR A 77 -3.48 -5.90 11.58
CA TYR A 77 -2.73 -6.04 10.34
C TYR A 77 -3.24 -5.04 9.29
N ARG A 78 -2.38 -4.66 8.37
CA ARG A 78 -2.76 -4.01 7.12
C ARG A 78 -2.72 -5.08 6.04
N ILE A 79 -3.88 -5.53 5.63
CA ILE A 79 -4.03 -6.61 4.66
C ILE A 79 -4.35 -6.06 3.27
N HIS A 80 -3.92 -6.77 2.25
CA HIS A 80 -4.22 -6.48 0.85
C HIS A 80 -4.41 -7.78 0.09
N ASP A 81 -5.63 -8.01 -0.34
CA ASP A 81 -6.00 -9.23 -1.07
C ASP A 81 -5.52 -9.19 -2.53
N LYS A 82 -5.66 -10.33 -3.20
CA LYS A 82 -5.39 -10.47 -4.63
C LYS A 82 -6.29 -9.55 -5.45
N PRO A 83 -5.89 -9.22 -6.69
CA PRO A 83 -6.76 -8.49 -7.62
C PRO A 83 -8.09 -9.20 -7.82
N ASP A 84 -9.12 -8.42 -8.07
CA ASP A 84 -10.45 -8.91 -8.49
C ASP A 84 -10.34 -9.53 -9.90
N PRO A 85 -10.68 -10.82 -10.10
CA PRO A 85 -10.50 -11.48 -11.38
C PRO A 85 -11.27 -10.83 -12.54
N GLU A 86 -12.49 -10.32 -12.29
CA GLU A 86 -13.32 -9.67 -13.32
C GLU A 86 -12.71 -8.33 -13.75
N LYS A 87 -12.23 -7.54 -12.79
CA LYS A 87 -11.55 -6.28 -13.09
C LYS A 87 -10.21 -6.51 -13.79
N LEU A 88 -9.49 -7.54 -13.39
CA LEU A 88 -8.22 -7.91 -14.02
C LEU A 88 -8.43 -8.35 -15.47
N SER A 89 -9.47 -9.15 -15.75
CA SER A 89 -9.86 -9.56 -17.09
C SER A 89 -10.25 -8.35 -17.95
N SER A 90 -11.07 -7.45 -17.39
CA SER A 90 -11.44 -6.20 -18.07
C SER A 90 -10.24 -5.31 -18.38
N PHE A 91 -9.27 -5.23 -17.45
CA PHE A 91 -8.01 -4.52 -17.65
C PHE A 91 -7.16 -5.17 -18.74
N SER A 92 -7.00 -6.50 -18.73
CA SER A 92 -6.28 -7.25 -19.77
C SER A 92 -6.89 -7.01 -21.16
N TYR A 93 -8.21 -7.05 -21.26
CA TYR A 93 -8.90 -6.76 -22.53
C TYR A 93 -8.65 -5.31 -23.00
N PHE A 94 -8.63 -4.35 -22.08
CA PHE A 94 -8.38 -2.95 -22.41
C PHE A 94 -6.97 -2.71 -22.97
N ILE A 95 -5.93 -3.27 -22.33
CA ILE A 95 -4.53 -3.03 -22.75
C ILE A 95 -4.19 -3.68 -24.08
N LYS A 96 -4.93 -4.73 -24.51
CA LYS A 96 -4.78 -5.32 -25.86
C LYS A 96 -4.97 -4.32 -27.00
N ARG A 97 -5.78 -3.27 -26.76
CA ARG A 97 -5.99 -2.19 -27.75
C ARG A 97 -4.72 -1.37 -28.00
N PHE A 98 -3.78 -1.38 -27.07
CA PHE A 98 -2.48 -0.71 -27.18
C PHE A 98 -1.36 -1.68 -27.58
N GLY A 99 -1.70 -2.96 -27.85
CA GLY A 99 -0.74 -3.99 -28.23
C GLY A 99 -0.03 -4.68 -27.05
N TYR A 100 -0.52 -4.50 -25.83
CA TYR A 100 0.03 -5.16 -24.64
C TYR A 100 -0.75 -6.43 -24.30
N GLU A 101 -0.06 -7.42 -23.75
CA GLU A 101 -0.66 -8.67 -23.27
C GLU A 101 -0.36 -8.86 -21.79
N LEU A 102 -1.36 -9.32 -21.05
CA LEU A 102 -1.25 -9.69 -19.64
C LEU A 102 -1.90 -11.06 -19.44
N ASP A 103 -1.10 -12.02 -19.02
CA ASP A 103 -1.59 -13.33 -18.59
C ASP A 103 -2.23 -13.21 -17.22
N THR A 104 -3.55 -13.29 -17.18
CA THR A 104 -4.36 -13.17 -15.97
C THR A 104 -4.60 -14.50 -15.26
N GLU A 105 -4.31 -15.63 -15.91
CA GLU A 105 -4.52 -16.98 -15.38
C GLU A 105 -3.35 -17.41 -14.49
N ASN A 106 -2.15 -16.95 -14.80
CA ASN A 106 -0.95 -17.22 -14.02
C ASN A 106 -0.86 -16.30 -12.78
N VAL A 107 -1.64 -16.62 -11.76
CA VAL A 107 -1.70 -15.83 -10.51
C VAL A 107 -0.32 -15.63 -9.84
N LYS A 108 0.58 -16.60 -9.96
CA LYS A 108 1.93 -16.50 -9.36
C LYS A 108 2.85 -15.59 -10.17
N GLY A 109 2.72 -15.59 -11.49
CA GLY A 109 3.50 -14.73 -12.40
C GLY A 109 2.94 -13.34 -12.57
N LEU A 110 1.70 -13.10 -12.13
CA LEU A 110 1.00 -11.83 -12.33
C LEU A 110 1.76 -10.59 -11.82
N PRO A 111 2.39 -10.59 -10.63
CA PRO A 111 3.16 -9.42 -10.18
C PRO A 111 4.32 -9.08 -11.12
N ALA A 112 5.05 -10.09 -11.60
CA ALA A 112 6.16 -9.88 -12.52
C ALA A 112 5.67 -9.38 -13.90
N ALA A 113 4.59 -9.97 -14.41
CA ALA A 113 3.96 -9.54 -15.66
C ALA A 113 3.43 -8.11 -15.59
N MET A 114 2.83 -7.74 -14.45
CA MET A 114 2.33 -6.39 -14.20
C MET A 114 3.48 -5.37 -14.11
N ASN A 115 4.55 -5.69 -13.39
CA ASN A 115 5.74 -4.82 -13.30
C ASN A 115 6.38 -4.62 -14.69
N LYS A 116 6.52 -5.71 -15.47
CA LYS A 116 7.00 -5.65 -16.84
C LYS A 116 6.12 -4.73 -17.71
N LEU A 117 4.80 -4.85 -17.60
CA LEU A 117 3.87 -3.96 -18.30
C LEU A 117 4.07 -2.49 -17.88
N MET A 118 4.28 -2.20 -16.59
CA MET A 118 4.56 -0.83 -16.11
C MET A 118 5.86 -0.28 -16.72
N ASP A 119 6.91 -1.10 -16.79
CA ASP A 119 8.18 -0.73 -17.44
C ASP A 119 8.00 -0.48 -18.94
N GLU A 120 7.19 -1.30 -19.62
CA GLU A 120 6.91 -1.17 -21.04
C GLU A 120 6.10 0.09 -21.41
N VAL A 121 5.21 0.55 -20.54
CA VAL A 121 4.40 1.76 -20.78
C VAL A 121 5.08 3.03 -20.30
N ALA A 122 6.17 2.94 -19.55
CA ALA A 122 6.87 4.08 -18.99
C ALA A 122 7.30 5.08 -20.09
N GLY A 123 6.96 6.36 -19.90
CA GLY A 123 7.24 7.44 -20.84
C GLY A 123 6.35 7.48 -22.09
N LYS A 124 5.40 6.55 -22.25
CA LYS A 124 4.47 6.55 -23.39
C LYS A 124 3.20 7.34 -23.07
N LYS A 125 2.45 7.71 -24.10
CA LYS A 125 1.21 8.51 -23.97
C LYS A 125 0.13 7.81 -23.16
N GLU A 126 0.05 6.48 -23.25
CA GLU A 126 -0.90 5.62 -22.55
C GLU A 126 -0.52 5.29 -21.11
N GLN A 127 0.68 5.64 -20.61
CA GLN A 127 1.18 5.30 -19.29
C GLN A 127 0.16 5.58 -18.19
N ASN A 128 -0.32 6.82 -18.11
CA ASN A 128 -1.23 7.24 -17.02
C ASN A 128 -2.55 6.46 -16.98
N ILE A 129 -3.10 6.13 -18.16
CA ILE A 129 -4.36 5.38 -18.21
C ILE A 129 -4.14 3.91 -17.86
N VAL A 130 -3.06 3.31 -18.33
CA VAL A 130 -2.70 1.91 -18.02
C VAL A 130 -2.42 1.75 -16.54
N GLU A 131 -1.59 2.61 -15.93
CA GLU A 131 -1.31 2.60 -14.49
C GLU A 131 -2.58 2.81 -13.65
N THR A 132 -3.44 3.75 -14.05
CA THR A 132 -4.70 4.02 -13.35
C THR A 132 -5.63 2.81 -13.37
N LEU A 133 -5.76 2.15 -14.52
CA LEU A 133 -6.62 0.96 -14.65
C LEU A 133 -6.03 -0.25 -13.95
N ALA A 134 -4.71 -0.43 -14.02
CA ALA A 134 -4.00 -1.45 -13.25
C ALA A 134 -4.28 -1.31 -11.73
N LEU A 135 -4.14 -0.09 -11.20
CA LEU A 135 -4.45 0.20 -9.79
C LEU A 135 -5.93 -0.04 -9.45
N ARG A 136 -6.85 0.25 -10.36
CA ARG A 136 -8.30 0.00 -10.15
C ARG A 136 -8.66 -1.48 -10.17
N SER A 137 -7.87 -2.32 -10.83
CA SER A 137 -8.05 -3.77 -10.82
C SER A 137 -7.60 -4.41 -9.51
N MET A 138 -6.76 -3.72 -8.71
CA MET A 138 -6.29 -4.20 -7.42
C MET A 138 -7.38 -4.10 -6.35
N ALA A 139 -7.36 -5.04 -5.40
CA ALA A 139 -8.13 -4.93 -4.18
C ALA A 139 -7.71 -3.68 -3.39
N LYS A 140 -8.56 -3.19 -2.50
CA LYS A 140 -8.17 -2.12 -1.58
C LYS A 140 -7.57 -2.72 -0.32
N ALA A 141 -6.42 -2.19 0.12
CA ALA A 141 -5.88 -2.56 1.42
C ALA A 141 -6.80 -2.07 2.54
N VAL A 142 -6.98 -2.89 3.57
CA VAL A 142 -7.82 -2.60 4.73
C VAL A 142 -7.11 -3.00 6.03
N TYR A 143 -7.62 -2.53 7.16
CA TYR A 143 -7.18 -3.02 8.46
C TYR A 143 -8.04 -4.22 8.87
N SER A 144 -7.40 -5.24 9.46
CA SER A 144 -8.06 -6.45 9.95
C SER A 144 -7.29 -7.05 11.12
N THR A 145 -7.98 -7.83 11.94
CA THR A 145 -7.34 -8.70 12.94
C THR A 145 -6.90 -10.03 12.33
N ASP A 146 -7.44 -10.39 11.17
CA ASP A 146 -7.09 -11.60 10.44
C ASP A 146 -6.00 -11.30 9.41
N ASN A 147 -4.91 -12.04 9.48
CA ASN A 147 -3.78 -11.85 8.58
C ASN A 147 -3.90 -12.72 7.33
N ILE A 148 -4.15 -12.11 6.19
CA ILE A 148 -4.08 -12.75 4.87
C ILE A 148 -2.83 -12.33 4.08
N GLY A 149 -1.94 -11.53 4.69
CA GLY A 149 -0.79 -10.91 4.05
C GLY A 149 -1.12 -9.62 3.30
N HIS A 150 -0.13 -9.09 2.60
CA HIS A 150 -0.26 -7.88 1.79
C HIS A 150 0.24 -8.15 0.38
N TYR A 151 -0.68 -8.47 -0.54
CA TYR A 151 -0.37 -8.88 -1.90
C TYR A 151 0.50 -7.86 -2.64
N GLY A 152 0.13 -6.59 -2.64
CA GLY A 152 0.86 -5.54 -3.36
C GLY A 152 2.30 -5.28 -2.86
N LEU A 153 2.63 -5.67 -1.62
CA LEU A 153 3.97 -5.58 -1.06
C LEU A 153 4.72 -6.92 -1.03
N ALA A 154 4.07 -8.00 -1.45
CA ALA A 154 4.58 -9.38 -1.34
C ALA A 154 5.02 -9.74 0.10
N PHE A 155 4.29 -9.28 1.12
CA PHE A 155 4.57 -9.55 2.51
C PHE A 155 3.54 -10.53 3.11
N SER A 156 4.02 -11.57 3.79
CA SER A 156 3.15 -12.52 4.52
C SER A 156 2.54 -11.93 5.79
N HIS A 157 3.17 -10.91 6.37
CA HIS A 157 2.70 -10.17 7.54
C HIS A 157 3.05 -8.71 7.35
N TYR A 158 2.06 -7.85 7.53
CA TYR A 158 2.27 -6.40 7.42
C TYR A 158 1.31 -5.65 8.34
N THR A 159 1.78 -4.58 8.92
CA THR A 159 0.98 -3.65 9.72
C THR A 159 1.44 -2.22 9.48
N HIS A 160 0.69 -1.27 9.94
CA HIS A 160 1.13 0.11 10.06
C HIS A 160 1.58 0.36 11.50
N PHE A 161 2.83 0.77 11.67
CA PHE A 161 3.45 1.00 12.98
C PHE A 161 4.20 2.35 13.04
N THR A 162 4.71 2.84 11.91
CA THR A 162 5.69 3.93 11.86
C THR A 162 5.09 5.34 11.92
N SER A 163 3.76 5.50 11.97
CA SER A 163 3.11 6.82 11.95
C SER A 163 1.97 6.98 12.97
N PRO A 164 2.20 6.74 14.30
CA PRO A 164 1.15 6.77 15.30
C PRO A 164 0.55 8.17 15.56
N ILE A 165 1.26 9.24 15.18
CA ILE A 165 0.78 10.62 15.35
C ILE A 165 -0.41 10.92 14.42
N ARG A 166 -0.42 10.34 13.21
CA ARG A 166 -1.42 10.64 12.18
C ARG A 166 -2.32 9.48 11.81
N ARG A 167 -2.04 8.25 12.28
CA ARG A 167 -2.84 7.06 11.99
C ARG A 167 -3.21 6.34 13.28
N TYR A 168 -4.50 6.28 13.58
CA TYR A 168 -5.00 5.58 14.76
C TYR A 168 -4.68 4.08 14.78
N PRO A 169 -4.69 3.33 13.65
CA PRO A 169 -4.24 1.93 13.64
C PRO A 169 -2.82 1.72 14.13
N ASP A 170 -1.89 2.61 13.79
CA ASP A 170 -0.51 2.55 14.31
C ASP A 170 -0.50 2.68 15.83
N MET A 171 -1.30 3.58 16.40
CA MET A 171 -1.43 3.71 17.85
C MET A 171 -2.00 2.44 18.50
N MET A 172 -2.98 1.79 17.86
CA MET A 172 -3.50 0.49 18.33
C MET A 172 -2.38 -0.55 18.36
N VAL A 173 -1.58 -0.62 17.28
CA VAL A 173 -0.43 -1.53 17.16
C VAL A 173 0.60 -1.28 18.27
N HIS A 174 0.98 -0.03 18.53
CA HIS A 174 1.89 0.32 19.63
C HIS A 174 1.34 -0.16 20.98
N ARG A 175 0.08 0.13 21.28
CA ARG A 175 -0.56 -0.28 22.55
C ARG A 175 -0.64 -1.79 22.74
N LEU A 176 -0.94 -2.53 21.66
CA LEU A 176 -0.98 -3.99 21.70
C LEU A 176 0.42 -4.56 21.87
N LEU A 177 1.39 -4.08 21.10
CA LEU A 177 2.77 -4.53 21.17
C LEU A 177 3.35 -4.33 22.57
N THR A 178 3.23 -3.14 23.15
CA THR A 178 3.71 -2.85 24.52
C THR A 178 3.12 -3.84 25.53
N LYS A 179 1.80 -4.05 25.50
CA LYS A 179 1.14 -5.00 26.41
C LYS A 179 1.63 -6.43 26.26
N TYR A 180 1.92 -6.86 25.05
CA TYR A 180 2.42 -8.21 24.77
C TYR A 180 3.89 -8.39 25.14
N LEU A 181 4.70 -7.34 25.02
CA LEU A 181 6.06 -7.32 25.55
C LEU A 181 6.07 -7.43 27.07
N ASP A 182 5.10 -6.81 27.74
CA ASP A 182 4.85 -6.93 29.19
C ASP A 182 4.15 -8.26 29.57
N LYS A 183 4.10 -9.25 28.67
CA LYS A 183 3.53 -10.58 28.88
C LYS A 183 2.03 -10.58 29.25
N GLN A 184 1.29 -9.52 28.97
CA GLN A 184 -0.14 -9.46 29.22
C GLN A 184 -0.93 -10.40 28.28
N PRO A 185 -2.15 -10.83 28.67
CA PRO A 185 -2.98 -11.73 27.87
C PRO A 185 -3.42 -11.09 26.54
N ALA A 186 -3.97 -11.91 25.65
CA ALA A 186 -4.64 -11.43 24.44
C ALA A 186 -5.77 -10.47 24.78
N ARG A 187 -6.06 -9.53 23.87
CA ARG A 187 -7.13 -8.55 24.04
C ARG A 187 -8.39 -9.02 23.31
N ASP A 188 -9.51 -8.43 23.69
CA ASP A 188 -10.80 -8.63 23.05
C ASP A 188 -10.71 -8.42 21.53
N ASN A 189 -10.83 -9.51 20.79
CA ASN A 189 -10.69 -9.50 19.33
C ASN A 189 -11.84 -8.71 18.66
N ASP A 190 -13.07 -8.89 19.14
CA ASP A 190 -14.26 -8.29 18.53
C ASP A 190 -14.24 -6.77 18.60
N LYS A 191 -13.70 -6.24 19.69
CA LYS A 191 -13.44 -4.81 19.81
C LYS A 191 -12.48 -4.31 18.73
N TYR A 192 -11.38 -5.03 18.51
CA TYR A 192 -10.39 -4.63 17.51
C TYR A 192 -10.87 -4.84 16.07
N VAL A 193 -11.71 -5.85 15.79
CA VAL A 193 -12.40 -6.00 14.50
C VAL A 193 -13.19 -4.73 14.18
N LYS A 194 -14.06 -4.30 15.08
CA LYS A 194 -14.88 -3.06 14.91
C LYS A 194 -14.01 -1.82 14.71
N LEU A 195 -12.89 -1.70 15.43
CA LEU A 195 -11.96 -0.58 15.27
C LEU A 195 -11.22 -0.61 13.92
N CYS A 196 -10.87 -1.79 13.41
CA CYS A 196 -10.27 -1.97 12.09
C CYS A 196 -11.24 -1.58 10.97
N GLU A 197 -12.49 -2.05 11.05
CA GLU A 197 -13.54 -1.69 10.10
C GLU A 197 -13.80 -0.19 10.09
N HIS A 198 -13.93 0.41 11.28
CA HIS A 198 -14.11 1.86 11.42
C HIS A 198 -12.94 2.63 10.83
N SER A 199 -11.70 2.23 11.14
CA SER A 199 -10.49 2.89 10.63
C SER A 199 -10.39 2.80 9.09
N SER A 200 -10.72 1.64 8.52
CA SER A 200 -10.74 1.44 7.07
C SER A 200 -11.81 2.29 6.38
N ARG A 201 -12.98 2.45 7.01
CA ARG A 201 -14.06 3.31 6.52
C ARG A 201 -13.66 4.79 6.56
N MET A 202 -13.04 5.24 7.66
CA MET A 202 -12.61 6.64 7.81
C MET A 202 -11.47 6.98 6.84
N GLU A 203 -10.52 6.07 6.63
CA GLU A 203 -9.47 6.23 5.62
C GLU A 203 -10.05 6.40 4.21
N ARG A 204 -11.07 5.63 3.87
CA ARG A 204 -11.77 5.76 2.58
C ARG A 204 -12.47 7.12 2.45
N LEU A 205 -13.19 7.52 3.49
CA LEU A 205 -13.87 8.81 3.51
C LEU A 205 -12.89 9.98 3.35
N ALA A 206 -11.74 9.93 4.05
CA ALA A 206 -10.68 10.93 3.92
C ALA A 206 -10.10 10.99 2.50
N THR A 207 -9.85 9.83 1.90
CA THR A 207 -9.36 9.73 0.50
C THR A 207 -10.38 10.29 -0.50
N ASP A 208 -11.66 10.01 -0.30
CA ASP A 208 -12.72 10.51 -1.18
C ASP A 208 -12.89 12.03 -1.04
N ALA A 209 -12.77 12.57 0.18
CA ALA A 209 -12.77 14.02 0.43
C ALA A 209 -11.55 14.71 -0.22
N GLU A 210 -10.35 14.12 -0.11
CA GLU A 210 -9.14 14.61 -0.78
C GLU A 210 -9.31 14.67 -2.29
N ARG A 211 -9.82 13.59 -2.90
CA ARG A 211 -10.10 13.52 -4.34
C ARG A 211 -11.13 14.56 -4.78
N ALA A 212 -12.18 14.74 -4.00
CA ALA A 212 -13.20 15.78 -4.27
C ALA A 212 -12.59 17.18 -4.20
N SER A 213 -11.73 17.46 -3.22
CA SER A 213 -11.00 18.74 -3.10
C SER A 213 -10.07 19.00 -4.29
N ILE A 214 -9.31 17.97 -4.73
CA ILE A 214 -8.44 18.07 -5.91
C ILE A 214 -9.26 18.33 -7.18
N LYS A 215 -10.41 17.66 -7.33
CA LYS A 215 -11.29 17.84 -8.50
C LYS A 215 -11.94 19.23 -8.53
N TYR A 216 -12.18 19.83 -7.37
CA TYR A 216 -12.76 21.17 -7.25
C TYR A 216 -11.77 22.29 -7.61
N LYS A 217 -10.50 22.11 -7.35
CA LYS A 217 -9.40 23.06 -7.65
C LYS A 217 -8.95 22.97 -9.08
#